data_d56f0db350b934952e54751b01e536d6
#
_entry.id   d56f0db350b934952e54751b01e536d6
#
_cell.length_a   1.000
_cell.length_b   1.000
_cell.length_c   1.000
_cell.angle_alpha   90.00
_cell.angle_beta   90.00
_cell.angle_gamma   90.00
#
_symmetry.space_group_name_H-M   'P 1'
#
loop_
_entity.id
_entity.type
_entity.pdbx_description
1 polymer ?
#
loop_
_entity_poly.entity_id
_entity_poly.type
_entity_poly.pdbx_seq_one_letter_code
_entity_poly.pdbx_strand_id
1 'polypeptide(L)'
;MRSLSHFLLSVCMIAAIGCSEEFTPTPYTYTKVFTGENNKTWKITLFEETLNGDVVDKFMIGCVADDRFVFYANTEHSFEAVSGSQKCFDDEADVTADRWTFSNATATLTMILPIFSDNALPFIVREVDSDDMEVEIFFDETNTGSYRIHFEAIDEE
;
A
#
# COMPACT_ATOMS: atom_id res chain seq x y z
N MET A 1 -64.35 12.33 32.69
CA MET A 1 -63.18 12.86 31.97
C MET A 1 -61.85 12.42 32.61
N ARG A 2 -61.67 11.12 32.92
CA ARG A 2 -60.45 10.59 33.58
C ARG A 2 -59.81 9.41 32.83
N SER A 3 -60.36 8.99 31.71
CA SER A 3 -59.91 7.77 31.00
C SER A 3 -59.00 8.06 29.77
N LEU A 4 -58.92 9.30 29.30
CA LEU A 4 -58.17 9.67 28.11
C LEU A 4 -56.65 9.93 28.36
N SER A 5 -56.29 10.25 29.61
CA SER A 5 -54.94 10.59 29.99
C SER A 5 -53.98 9.38 30.10
N HIS A 6 -54.54 8.20 30.37
CA HIS A 6 -53.70 6.99 30.54
C HIS A 6 -53.37 6.29 29.21
N PHE A 7 -54.13 6.58 28.15
CA PHE A 7 -53.87 6.00 26.83
C PHE A 7 -52.72 6.70 26.07
N LEU A 8 -52.54 8.00 26.34
CA LEU A 8 -51.43 8.75 25.72
C LEU A 8 -50.05 8.45 26.32
N LEU A 9 -50.01 8.01 27.59
CA LEU A 9 -48.73 7.68 28.25
C LEU A 9 -48.18 6.29 27.83
N SER A 10 -49.06 5.38 27.35
CA SER A 10 -48.67 4.02 26.97
C SER A 10 -48.10 3.94 25.54
N VAL A 11 -48.38 4.95 24.69
CA VAL A 11 -47.88 4.96 23.28
C VAL A 11 -46.49 5.51 23.16
N CYS A 12 -46.00 6.32 24.11
CA CYS A 12 -44.64 6.87 24.08
C CYS A 12 -43.53 5.91 24.51
N MET A 13 -43.83 4.73 25.08
CA MET A 13 -42.81 3.78 25.57
C MET A 13 -42.35 2.75 24.54
N ILE A 14 -42.90 2.73 23.34
CA ILE A 14 -42.56 1.70 22.32
C ILE A 14 -41.55 2.23 21.29
N ALA A 15 -41.18 3.52 21.32
CA ALA A 15 -40.31 4.13 20.33
C ALA A 15 -38.79 4.08 20.67
N ALA A 16 -38.40 3.39 21.76
CA ALA A 16 -36.98 3.40 22.23
C ALA A 16 -36.24 2.07 22.03
N ILE A 17 -36.76 1.16 21.19
CA ILE A 17 -35.98 -0.01 20.73
C ILE A 17 -35.36 0.39 19.38
N GLY A 18 -34.53 1.44 19.39
CA GLY A 18 -33.58 1.69 18.32
C GLY A 18 -32.52 0.61 18.41
N CYS A 19 -32.45 -0.28 17.42
CA CYS A 19 -31.31 -1.14 17.19
C CYS A 19 -30.06 -0.27 17.11
N SER A 20 -29.26 -0.21 18.15
CA SER A 20 -27.87 0.13 18.01
C SER A 20 -27.20 -1.14 17.49
N GLU A 21 -27.15 -1.30 16.16
CA GLU A 21 -26.14 -2.17 15.59
C GLU A 21 -24.80 -1.63 16.09
N GLU A 22 -24.14 -2.42 16.91
CA GLU A 22 -22.81 -2.12 17.40
C GLU A 22 -21.89 -2.13 16.19
N PHE A 23 -21.58 -0.94 15.66
CA PHE A 23 -20.61 -0.78 14.57
C PHE A 23 -19.25 -1.21 15.11
N THR A 24 -18.88 -2.46 14.82
CA THR A 24 -17.51 -2.96 15.02
C THR A 24 -16.71 -2.56 13.79
N PRO A 25 -15.88 -1.51 13.85
CA PRO A 25 -15.05 -1.17 12.73
C PRO A 25 -14.09 -2.35 12.45
N THR A 26 -14.25 -2.98 11.29
CA THR A 26 -13.27 -3.97 10.83
C THR A 26 -11.97 -3.20 10.55
N PRO A 27 -10.85 -3.53 11.21
CA PRO A 27 -9.59 -2.89 10.89
C PRO A 27 -9.32 -3.06 9.39
N TYR A 28 -9.11 -1.95 8.69
CA TYR A 28 -8.73 -1.99 7.28
C TYR A 28 -7.35 -2.66 7.20
N THR A 29 -7.31 -3.90 6.71
CA THR A 29 -6.07 -4.67 6.61
C THR A 29 -5.39 -4.28 5.30
N TYR A 30 -4.56 -3.25 5.34
CA TYR A 30 -3.74 -2.82 4.19
C TYR A 30 -2.94 -3.97 3.56
N THR A 31 -2.62 -5.02 4.33
CA THR A 31 -1.99 -6.24 3.83
C THR A 31 -2.64 -6.74 2.54
N LYS A 32 -3.98 -6.85 2.49
CA LYS A 32 -4.69 -7.34 1.31
C LYS A 32 -4.59 -6.42 0.09
N VAL A 33 -4.35 -5.14 0.29
CA VAL A 33 -4.16 -4.21 -0.82
C VAL A 33 -2.84 -4.51 -1.52
N PHE A 34 -1.77 -4.76 -0.74
CA PHE A 34 -0.46 -5.09 -1.28
C PHE A 34 -0.38 -6.49 -1.89
N THR A 35 -1.10 -7.47 -1.31
CA THR A 35 -0.91 -8.89 -1.59
C THR A 35 -2.08 -9.57 -2.31
N GLY A 36 -3.24 -8.92 -2.44
CA GLY A 36 -4.46 -9.64 -2.83
C GLY A 36 -4.81 -10.74 -1.82
N GLU A 37 -5.38 -11.84 -2.29
CA GLU A 37 -5.76 -12.99 -1.44
C GLU A 37 -4.57 -13.91 -1.13
N ASN A 38 -3.64 -14.11 -2.06
CA ASN A 38 -2.49 -15.03 -1.93
C ASN A 38 -1.16 -14.31 -2.18
N ASN A 39 -1.05 -13.69 -3.33
CA ASN A 39 0.04 -12.83 -3.76
C ASN A 39 -0.49 -11.80 -4.75
N LYS A 40 0.26 -10.74 -4.94
CA LYS A 40 0.01 -9.74 -5.98
C LYS A 40 1.34 -9.31 -6.55
N THR A 41 1.35 -9.19 -7.87
CA THR A 41 2.52 -8.76 -8.63
C THR A 41 2.34 -7.32 -9.06
N TRP A 42 3.37 -6.52 -8.84
CA TRP A 42 3.45 -5.11 -9.19
C TRP A 42 4.57 -4.88 -10.18
N LYS A 43 4.41 -3.92 -11.07
CA LYS A 43 5.48 -3.39 -11.93
C LYS A 43 5.63 -1.90 -11.72
N ILE A 44 6.83 -1.37 -11.87
CA ILE A 44 7.07 0.07 -11.86
C ILE A 44 6.67 0.65 -13.21
N THR A 45 5.94 1.77 -13.19
CA THR A 45 5.47 2.47 -14.40
C THR A 45 6.07 3.85 -14.55
N LEU A 46 6.50 4.48 -13.44
CA LEU A 46 7.02 5.83 -13.47
C LEU A 46 7.88 6.13 -12.24
N PHE A 47 8.93 6.92 -12.44
CA PHE A 47 9.65 7.62 -11.38
C PHE A 47 9.41 9.12 -11.51
N GLU A 48 9.15 9.78 -10.40
CA GLU A 48 9.12 11.23 -10.29
C GLU A 48 10.22 11.67 -9.32
N GLU A 49 11.14 12.51 -9.79
CA GLU A 49 12.06 13.22 -8.90
C GLU A 49 11.34 14.44 -8.32
N THR A 50 11.41 14.61 -7.00
CA THR A 50 10.82 15.76 -6.33
C THR A 50 11.88 16.58 -5.60
N LEU A 51 11.65 17.88 -5.55
CA LEU A 51 12.47 18.81 -4.77
C LEU A 51 11.54 19.76 -4.00
N ASN A 52 11.67 19.80 -2.68
CA ASN A 52 10.78 20.57 -1.78
C ASN A 52 9.28 20.25 -1.97
N GLY A 53 8.97 19.02 -2.37
CA GLY A 53 7.61 18.55 -2.61
C GLY A 53 7.06 18.77 -4.03
N ASP A 54 7.75 19.56 -4.85
CA ASP A 54 7.39 19.78 -6.25
C ASP A 54 8.06 18.74 -7.15
N VAL A 55 7.31 18.19 -8.11
CA VAL A 55 7.87 17.29 -9.14
C VAL A 55 8.73 18.11 -10.09
N VAL A 56 10.01 17.76 -10.18
CA VAL A 56 11.00 18.45 -11.04
C VAL A 56 11.35 17.64 -12.29
N ASP A 57 11.21 16.32 -12.24
CA ASP A 57 11.42 15.44 -13.39
C ASP A 57 10.52 14.20 -13.31
N LYS A 58 10.25 13.60 -14.48
CA LYS A 58 9.52 12.34 -14.65
C LYS A 58 10.24 11.47 -15.65
N PHE A 59 10.54 10.24 -15.27
CA PHE A 59 11.31 9.33 -16.12
C PHE A 59 10.97 7.88 -15.84
N MET A 60 11.43 7.01 -16.74
CA MET A 60 11.41 5.56 -16.56
C MET A 60 12.83 5.02 -16.73
N ILE A 61 13.25 4.22 -15.78
CA ILE A 61 14.54 3.51 -15.87
C ILE A 61 14.30 2.24 -16.69
N GLY A 62 14.90 2.18 -17.88
CA GLY A 62 14.58 1.13 -18.84
C GLY A 62 14.82 -0.29 -18.34
N CYS A 63 15.86 -0.48 -17.51
CA CYS A 63 16.19 -1.80 -16.97
C CYS A 63 15.24 -2.31 -15.88
N VAL A 64 14.41 -1.46 -15.27
CA VAL A 64 13.37 -1.91 -14.31
C VAL A 64 11.97 -1.97 -14.93
N ALA A 65 11.85 -1.66 -16.22
CA ALA A 65 10.54 -1.59 -16.88
C ALA A 65 9.84 -2.96 -17.00
N ASP A 66 10.61 -4.03 -17.05
CA ASP A 66 10.14 -5.40 -17.14
C ASP A 66 10.34 -6.21 -15.83
N ASP A 67 10.78 -5.54 -14.75
CA ASP A 67 10.88 -6.13 -13.41
C ASP A 67 9.49 -6.38 -12.80
N ARG A 68 9.44 -7.34 -11.89
CA ARG A 68 8.24 -7.72 -11.16
C ARG A 68 8.53 -7.71 -9.66
N PHE A 69 7.56 -7.22 -8.90
CA PHE A 69 7.65 -7.12 -7.45
C PHE A 69 6.47 -7.87 -6.84
N VAL A 70 6.74 -9.04 -6.26
CA VAL A 70 5.70 -9.97 -5.79
C VAL A 70 5.59 -9.89 -4.28
N PHE A 71 4.41 -9.52 -3.79
CA PHE A 71 4.09 -9.48 -2.36
C PHE A 71 3.19 -10.66 -2.01
N TYR A 72 3.61 -11.48 -1.04
CA TYR A 72 2.87 -12.66 -0.61
C TYR A 72 2.06 -12.41 0.66
N ALA A 73 0.83 -12.94 0.70
CA ALA A 73 -0.08 -12.87 1.85
C ALA A 73 0.20 -13.97 2.91
N ASN A 74 1.44 -14.47 2.96
CA ASN A 74 1.83 -15.49 3.94
C ASN A 74 2.24 -14.85 5.28
N THR A 75 2.42 -15.68 6.32
CA THR A 75 2.78 -15.24 7.67
C THR A 75 4.18 -14.63 7.76
N GLU A 76 5.07 -15.02 6.86
CA GLU A 76 6.44 -14.55 6.75
C GLU A 76 6.52 -13.19 6.05
N HIS A 77 5.44 -12.74 5.41
CA HIS A 77 5.42 -11.55 4.54
C HIS A 77 6.52 -11.60 3.48
N SER A 78 6.60 -12.74 2.79
CA SER A 78 7.61 -12.93 1.75
C SER A 78 7.43 -11.91 0.63
N PHE A 79 8.56 -11.51 0.05
CA PHE A 79 8.67 -10.57 -1.04
C PHE A 79 9.72 -11.06 -2.03
N GLU A 80 9.46 -10.85 -3.31
CA GLU A 80 10.41 -11.15 -4.38
C GLU A 80 10.48 -9.97 -5.35
N ALA A 81 11.70 -9.49 -5.60
CA ALA A 81 12.01 -8.65 -6.74
C ALA A 81 12.58 -9.57 -7.84
N VAL A 82 11.84 -9.72 -8.91
CA VAL A 82 12.19 -10.56 -10.06
C VAL A 82 12.66 -9.63 -11.18
N SER A 83 13.94 -9.69 -11.48
CA SER A 83 14.53 -8.89 -12.54
C SER A 83 14.07 -9.39 -13.90
N GLY A 84 13.82 -8.43 -14.80
CA GLY A 84 13.44 -8.70 -16.17
C GLY A 84 14.60 -9.17 -17.06
N SER A 85 14.40 -9.05 -18.36
CA SER A 85 15.38 -9.43 -19.37
C SER A 85 16.54 -8.42 -19.46
N GLN A 86 16.28 -7.16 -19.07
CA GLN A 86 17.27 -6.09 -19.03
C GLN A 86 17.76 -5.90 -17.60
N LYS A 87 19.01 -6.24 -17.36
CA LYS A 87 19.63 -6.03 -16.05
C LYS A 87 20.14 -4.60 -15.90
N CYS A 88 19.95 -4.00 -14.72
CA CYS A 88 20.53 -2.70 -14.38
C CYS A 88 22.01 -2.81 -14.04
N PHE A 89 22.47 -3.95 -13.52
CA PHE A 89 23.84 -4.23 -13.12
C PHE A 89 24.27 -5.60 -13.65
N ASP A 90 25.56 -5.76 -13.95
CA ASP A 90 26.12 -6.99 -14.53
C ASP A 90 25.97 -8.22 -13.59
N ASP A 91 25.94 -7.98 -12.28
CA ASP A 91 25.86 -9.00 -11.23
C ASP A 91 24.45 -9.07 -10.58
N GLU A 92 23.47 -8.43 -11.19
CA GLU A 92 22.10 -8.43 -10.70
C GLU A 92 21.49 -9.85 -10.71
N ALA A 93 20.97 -10.28 -9.56
CA ALA A 93 20.31 -11.55 -9.42
C ALA A 93 19.01 -11.60 -10.22
N ASP A 94 18.64 -12.80 -10.72
CA ASP A 94 17.34 -13.00 -11.38
C ASP A 94 16.17 -12.82 -10.43
N VAL A 95 16.36 -13.21 -9.15
CA VAL A 95 15.38 -13.04 -8.08
C VAL A 95 16.10 -12.62 -6.81
N THR A 96 15.66 -11.51 -6.24
CA THR A 96 16.05 -11.08 -4.88
C THR A 96 14.86 -11.30 -3.95
N ALA A 97 15.00 -12.27 -3.02
CA ALA A 97 13.95 -12.62 -2.07
C ALA A 97 14.23 -12.04 -0.68
N ASP A 98 13.22 -11.46 -0.05
CA ASP A 98 13.27 -10.93 1.32
C ASP A 98 11.86 -10.93 1.94
N ARG A 99 11.65 -10.07 2.90
CA ARG A 99 10.37 -9.81 3.56
C ARG A 99 9.97 -8.36 3.37
N TRP A 100 8.67 -8.15 3.23
CA TRP A 100 8.10 -6.81 3.31
C TRP A 100 7.43 -6.58 4.67
N THR A 101 7.37 -5.34 5.10
CA THR A 101 6.58 -4.95 6.28
C THR A 101 5.84 -3.64 6.00
N PHE A 102 4.71 -3.45 6.66
CA PHE A 102 3.96 -2.20 6.59
C PHE A 102 3.58 -1.70 7.98
N SER A 103 3.90 -0.44 8.24
CA SER A 103 3.52 0.28 9.45
C SER A 103 2.34 1.20 9.18
N ASN A 104 1.16 0.85 9.69
CA ASN A 104 -0.03 1.71 9.59
C ASN A 104 0.16 3.07 10.28
N ALA A 105 0.96 3.12 11.35
CA ALA A 105 1.16 4.34 12.14
C ALA A 105 1.93 5.42 11.38
N THR A 106 2.81 5.02 10.48
CA THR A 106 3.70 5.91 9.71
C THR A 106 3.48 5.83 8.21
N ALA A 107 2.53 5.00 7.75
CA ALA A 107 2.31 4.68 6.35
C ALA A 107 3.62 4.24 5.64
N THR A 108 4.47 3.47 6.34
CA THR A 108 5.78 3.08 5.82
C THR A 108 5.76 1.63 5.37
N LEU A 109 6.03 1.42 4.10
CA LEU A 109 6.31 0.12 3.48
C LEU A 109 7.83 -0.09 3.46
N THR A 110 8.29 -1.21 4.02
CA THR A 110 9.70 -1.59 3.96
C THR A 110 9.85 -2.78 3.03
N MET A 111 10.67 -2.64 1.99
CA MET A 111 10.93 -3.65 0.97
C MET A 111 12.31 -3.43 0.34
N ILE A 112 12.83 -4.44 -0.35
CA ILE A 112 14.00 -4.29 -1.22
C ILE A 112 13.55 -3.70 -2.57
N LEU A 113 14.31 -2.73 -3.04
CA LEU A 113 14.21 -2.24 -4.40
C LEU A 113 15.63 -2.22 -4.99
N PRO A 114 16.04 -3.24 -5.77
CA PRO A 114 17.44 -3.48 -6.14
C PRO A 114 18.10 -2.31 -6.85
N ILE A 115 17.33 -1.50 -7.58
CA ILE A 115 17.83 -0.27 -8.23
C ILE A 115 18.39 0.77 -7.23
N PHE A 116 17.97 0.72 -5.97
CA PHE A 116 18.46 1.63 -4.93
C PHE A 116 19.37 0.93 -3.92
N SER A 117 19.10 -0.33 -3.57
CA SER A 117 19.85 -1.04 -2.52
C SER A 117 19.52 -2.53 -2.49
N ASP A 118 20.53 -3.34 -2.12
CA ASP A 118 20.36 -4.76 -1.79
C ASP A 118 19.77 -4.98 -0.38
N ASN A 119 19.56 -3.91 0.38
CA ASN A 119 18.92 -3.97 1.70
C ASN A 119 17.52 -3.37 1.63
N ALA A 120 16.65 -3.86 2.50
CA ALA A 120 15.30 -3.32 2.63
C ALA A 120 15.33 -1.84 3.05
N LEU A 121 14.61 -1.01 2.30
CA LEU A 121 14.50 0.44 2.50
C LEU A 121 13.08 0.81 2.90
N PRO A 122 12.91 1.87 3.74
CA PRO A 122 11.61 2.39 4.10
C PRO A 122 11.09 3.36 3.04
N PHE A 123 9.88 3.11 2.54
CA PHE A 123 9.16 3.97 1.60
C PHE A 123 7.89 4.48 2.27
N ILE A 124 7.59 5.77 2.15
CA ILE A 124 6.31 6.34 2.57
C ILE A 124 5.27 6.03 1.50
N VAL A 125 4.22 5.31 1.87
CA VAL A 125 3.08 5.07 0.96
C VAL A 125 2.26 6.34 0.88
N ARG A 126 2.16 6.91 -0.33
CA ARG A 126 1.39 8.11 -0.62
C ARG A 126 -0.03 7.78 -1.02
N GLU A 127 -0.17 6.76 -1.85
CA GLU A 127 -1.43 6.23 -2.30
C GLU A 127 -1.31 4.72 -2.52
N VAL A 128 -2.36 3.97 -2.24
CA VAL A 128 -2.46 2.56 -2.60
C VAL A 128 -3.92 2.13 -2.68
N ASP A 129 -4.25 1.47 -3.77
CA ASP A 129 -5.54 0.80 -3.96
C ASP A 129 -5.34 -0.61 -4.57
N SER A 130 -6.37 -1.16 -5.23
CA SER A 130 -6.28 -2.51 -5.81
C SER A 130 -5.35 -2.58 -7.02
N ASP A 131 -5.16 -1.49 -7.73
CA ASP A 131 -4.54 -1.49 -9.06
C ASP A 131 -3.29 -0.61 -9.13
N ASP A 132 -3.21 0.42 -8.26
CA ASP A 132 -2.15 1.40 -8.25
C ASP A 132 -1.53 1.56 -6.86
N MET A 133 -0.23 1.82 -6.82
CA MET A 133 0.51 2.15 -5.60
C MET A 133 1.54 3.23 -5.90
N GLU A 134 1.54 4.29 -5.08
CA GLU A 134 2.58 5.33 -5.08
C GLU A 134 3.35 5.28 -3.77
N VAL A 135 4.66 5.15 -3.85
CA VAL A 135 5.56 5.21 -2.70
C VAL A 135 6.63 6.27 -2.89
N GLU A 136 7.13 6.82 -1.80
CA GLU A 136 8.16 7.86 -1.83
C GLU A 136 9.33 7.51 -0.92
N ILE A 137 10.55 7.69 -1.43
CA ILE A 137 11.78 7.54 -0.67
C ILE A 137 12.57 8.85 -0.69
N PHE A 138 12.99 9.28 0.50
CA PHE A 138 13.87 10.44 0.68
C PHE A 138 15.31 9.99 0.71
N PHE A 139 16.18 10.70 -0.01
CA PHE A 139 17.61 10.38 -0.12
C PHE A 139 18.53 11.42 0.56
N ASP A 140 17.93 12.39 1.25
CA ASP A 140 18.66 13.32 2.09
C ASP A 140 18.05 13.44 3.50
N GLU A 141 18.87 13.83 4.48
CA GLU A 141 18.44 14.01 5.88
C GLU A 141 17.50 15.21 6.07
N THR A 142 17.42 16.10 5.09
CA THR A 142 16.57 17.30 5.14
C THR A 142 15.18 17.06 4.58
N ASN A 143 14.96 15.89 3.98
CA ASN A 143 13.73 15.51 3.29
C ASN A 143 13.30 16.52 2.21
N THR A 144 14.26 17.12 1.54
CA THR A 144 13.99 18.09 0.47
C THR A 144 13.98 17.46 -0.90
N GLY A 145 14.74 16.36 -1.10
CA GLY A 145 14.78 15.58 -2.32
C GLY A 145 14.23 14.17 -2.10
N SER A 146 13.41 13.69 -3.02
CA SER A 146 12.86 12.35 -3.00
C SER A 146 12.60 11.80 -4.38
N TYR A 147 12.40 10.47 -4.46
CA TYR A 147 11.78 9.81 -5.58
C TYR A 147 10.40 9.29 -5.19
N ARG A 148 9.38 9.63 -5.98
CA ARG A 148 8.10 8.94 -6.00
C ARG A 148 8.12 7.88 -7.07
N ILE A 149 7.63 6.71 -6.72
CA ILE A 149 7.67 5.53 -7.56
C ILE A 149 6.25 5.04 -7.71
N HIS A 150 5.78 4.98 -8.95
CA HIS A 150 4.44 4.51 -9.27
C HIS A 150 4.51 3.05 -9.69
N PHE A 151 3.65 2.25 -9.09
CA PHE A 151 3.47 0.85 -9.40
C PHE A 151 2.06 0.62 -9.92
N GLU A 152 1.93 -0.30 -10.83
CA GLU A 152 0.66 -0.82 -11.32
C GLU A 152 0.60 -2.32 -11.03
N ALA A 153 -0.54 -2.80 -10.51
CA ALA A 153 -0.77 -4.22 -10.34
C ALA A 153 -0.90 -4.89 -11.70
N ILE A 154 -0.32 -6.08 -11.82
CA ILE A 154 -0.45 -6.89 -13.03
C ILE A 154 -1.10 -8.21 -12.67
N ASP A 155 -2.12 -8.59 -13.45
CA ASP A 155 -2.69 -9.93 -13.38
C ASP A 155 -1.72 -10.91 -14.03
N GLU A 156 -1.29 -11.92 -13.29
CA GLU A 156 -0.56 -13.04 -13.90
C GLU A 156 -1.59 -13.96 -14.59
N GLU A 157 -1.48 -14.10 -15.91
CA GLU A 157 -2.28 -15.04 -16.69
C GLU A 157 -1.87 -16.50 -16.42
#